data_a7892ce1f3a18e7685a0c24e65b37aeb
#
_entry.id   a7892ce1f3a18e7685a0c24e65b37aeb
#
_cell.length_a   1.000
_cell.length_b   1.000
_cell.length_c   1.000
_cell.angle_alpha   90.00
_cell.angle_beta   90.00
_cell.angle_gamma   90.00
#
_symmetry.space_group_name_H-M   'P 1'
#
loop_
_entity.id
_entity.type
_entity.pdbx_description
1 polymer ?
#
loop_
_entity_poly.entity_id
_entity_poly.type
_entity_poly.pdbx_seq_one_letter_code
_entity_poly.pdbx_strand_id
1 'polypeptide(L)'
;MSEASPSLADADLDALVTEWLDWSEAGKLLGVTPAKVRTMIKDHELAAAVPRPGAGPQVPAAFIDEGLVVKGLPGLLTVLHDGGYDDRECIAWIFTDDDLPGRPIDALRENRGTEARRRAQAMSV
;
A
#
# COMPACT_ATOMS: atom_id res chain seq x y z
N MET A 1 -7.58 -22.68 17.72
CA MET A 1 -7.29 -22.09 17.40
C MET A 1 -6.62 -21.41 17.11
N SER A 2 -6.48 -20.95 17.06
CA SER A 2 -5.99 -20.32 16.78
C SER A 2 -5.49 -19.66 16.14
N GLU A 3 -5.50 -18.99 15.91
CA GLU A 3 -5.03 -18.38 15.16
C GLU A 3 -3.96 -17.93 15.13
N ALA A 4 -3.57 -18.07 14.66
CA ALA A 4 -2.19 -17.86 14.84
C ALA A 4 -1.73 -16.61 14.19
N SER A 5 -2.11 -16.28 12.98
CA SER A 5 -1.74 -15.06 12.29
C SER A 5 -2.69 -13.94 12.62
N PRO A 6 -2.20 -12.77 13.00
CA PRO A 6 -3.08 -11.62 13.13
C PRO A 6 -3.70 -11.29 11.78
N SER A 7 -4.92 -10.78 11.77
CA SER A 7 -5.55 -10.37 10.52
C SER A 7 -4.83 -9.13 9.98
N LEU A 8 -4.91 -8.92 8.67
CA LEU A 8 -4.32 -7.73 8.05
C LEU A 8 -4.91 -6.44 8.64
N ALA A 9 -6.17 -6.46 9.02
CA ALA A 9 -6.84 -5.29 9.59
C ALA A 9 -6.23 -4.88 10.95
N ASP A 10 -5.63 -5.82 11.66
CA ASP A 10 -5.05 -5.58 12.98
C ASP A 10 -3.53 -5.35 12.94
N ALA A 11 -2.94 -5.33 11.76
CA ALA A 11 -1.50 -5.16 11.62
C ALA A 11 -1.05 -3.79 12.16
N ASP A 12 0.13 -3.76 12.76
CA ASP A 12 0.74 -2.53 13.24
C ASP A 12 1.43 -1.83 12.06
N LEU A 13 0.72 -0.94 11.40
CA LEU A 13 1.21 -0.27 10.20
C LEU A 13 2.41 0.60 10.49
N ASP A 14 2.47 1.20 11.68
CA ASP A 14 3.58 2.07 12.04
C ASP A 14 4.89 1.28 12.14
N ALA A 15 4.80 0.00 12.51
CA ALA A 15 5.96 -0.88 12.55
C ALA A 15 6.34 -1.38 11.15
N LEU A 16 5.37 -1.57 10.28
CA LEU A 16 5.61 -2.11 8.94
C LEU A 16 6.13 -1.06 7.96
N VAL A 17 5.66 0.17 8.06
CA VAL A 17 6.00 1.25 7.12
C VAL A 17 6.92 2.24 7.80
N THR A 18 8.09 2.42 7.24
CA THR A 18 9.14 3.24 7.83
C THR A 18 8.82 4.73 7.81
N GLU A 19 8.23 5.19 6.72
CA GLU A 19 7.99 6.62 6.54
C GLU A 19 6.62 6.86 5.92
N TRP A 20 5.91 7.86 6.44
CA TRP A 20 4.57 8.22 6.00
C TRP A 20 4.55 9.66 5.53
N LEU A 21 3.66 9.97 4.59
CA LEU A 21 3.50 11.30 4.02
C LEU A 21 2.05 11.75 4.16
N ASP A 22 1.85 13.00 4.58
CA ASP A 22 0.49 13.57 4.52
C ASP A 22 0.18 13.98 3.08
N TRP A 23 -1.03 14.48 2.85
CA TRP A 23 -1.47 14.86 1.48
C TRP A 23 -0.58 15.93 0.86
N SER A 24 -0.13 16.88 1.68
CA SER A 24 0.72 17.96 1.20
C SER A 24 2.09 17.46 0.80
N GLU A 25 2.69 16.62 1.62
CA GLU A 25 4.01 16.04 1.34
C GLU A 25 3.97 15.13 0.11
N ALA A 26 2.95 14.27 0.03
CA ALA A 26 2.79 13.38 -1.11
C ALA A 26 2.56 14.20 -2.39
N GLY A 27 1.75 15.23 -2.30
CA GLY A 27 1.48 16.10 -3.44
C GLY A 27 2.74 16.78 -3.96
N LYS A 28 3.60 17.26 -3.05
CA LYS A 28 4.86 17.89 -3.44
C LYS A 28 5.74 16.92 -4.22
N LEU A 29 5.83 15.68 -3.74
CA LEU A 29 6.66 14.68 -4.42
C LEU A 29 6.10 14.31 -5.79
N LEU A 30 4.78 14.26 -5.92
CA LEU A 30 4.13 13.87 -7.18
C LEU A 30 3.90 15.04 -8.12
N GLY A 31 4.08 16.28 -7.64
CA GLY A 31 3.82 17.46 -8.44
C GLY A 31 2.34 17.72 -8.63
N VAL A 32 1.51 17.36 -7.67
CA VAL A 32 0.05 17.56 -7.73
C VAL A 32 -0.44 18.22 -6.43
N THR A 33 -1.70 18.66 -6.43
CA THR A 33 -2.30 19.26 -5.24
C THR A 33 -2.67 18.20 -4.21
N PRO A 34 -2.82 18.58 -2.93
CA PRO A 34 -3.33 17.64 -1.92
C PRO A 34 -4.70 17.07 -2.28
N ALA A 35 -5.57 17.88 -2.92
CA ALA A 35 -6.87 17.40 -3.36
C ALA A 35 -6.73 16.30 -4.42
N LYS A 36 -5.74 16.43 -5.31
CA LYS A 36 -5.48 15.40 -6.31
C LYS A 36 -4.99 14.10 -5.65
N VAL A 37 -4.17 14.20 -4.60
CA VAL A 37 -3.74 13.03 -3.85
C VAL A 37 -4.96 12.27 -3.31
N ARG A 38 -5.92 12.99 -2.72
CA ARG A 38 -7.15 12.36 -2.21
C ARG A 38 -7.92 11.65 -3.32
N THR A 39 -7.99 12.27 -4.50
CA THR A 39 -8.65 11.65 -5.66
C THR A 39 -7.94 10.38 -6.08
N MET A 40 -6.62 10.40 -6.11
CA MET A 40 -5.82 9.23 -6.46
C MET A 40 -6.08 8.06 -5.49
N ILE A 41 -6.22 8.37 -4.20
CA ILE A 41 -6.54 7.35 -3.21
C ILE A 41 -7.94 6.79 -3.45
N LYS A 42 -8.90 7.66 -3.70
CA LYS A 42 -10.27 7.25 -3.98
C LYS A 42 -10.34 6.34 -5.22
N ASP A 43 -9.50 6.62 -6.21
CA ASP A 43 -9.49 5.87 -7.47
C ASP A 43 -8.55 4.66 -7.41
N HIS A 44 -8.02 4.33 -6.25
CA HIS A 44 -7.13 3.18 -6.04
C HIS A 44 -5.80 3.27 -6.81
N GLU A 45 -5.36 4.49 -7.10
CA GLU A 45 -4.02 4.71 -7.65
C GLU A 45 -2.97 4.81 -6.55
N LEU A 46 -3.43 5.15 -5.35
CA LEU A 46 -2.65 5.16 -4.11
C LEU A 46 -3.51 4.56 -3.02
N ALA A 47 -2.90 4.33 -1.87
CA ALA A 47 -3.62 3.90 -0.68
C ALA A 47 -3.15 4.71 0.53
N ALA A 48 -4.04 4.92 1.47
CA ALA A 48 -3.73 5.66 2.69
C ALA A 48 -4.36 4.98 3.89
N ALA A 49 -3.75 5.17 5.04
CA ALA A 49 -4.29 4.65 6.29
C ALA A 49 -3.80 5.51 7.45
N VAL A 50 -4.46 5.38 8.58
CA VAL A 50 -4.01 6.02 9.82
C VAL A 50 -2.88 5.17 10.38
N PRO A 51 -1.65 5.71 10.46
CA PRO A 51 -0.50 4.91 10.89
C PRO A 51 -0.53 4.53 12.36
N ARG A 52 -1.10 5.39 13.18
CA ARG A 52 -1.20 5.17 14.62
C ARG A 52 -2.39 5.94 15.18
N PRO A 53 -2.91 5.56 16.35
CA PRO A 53 -4.05 6.28 16.95
C PRO A 53 -3.72 7.77 17.10
N GLY A 54 -4.67 8.60 16.74
CA GLY A 54 -4.53 10.06 16.85
C GLY A 54 -3.89 10.73 15.66
N ALA A 55 -3.29 9.98 14.75
CA ALA A 55 -2.75 10.55 13.51
C ALA A 55 -3.85 10.64 12.45
N GLY A 56 -3.70 11.55 11.50
CA GLY A 56 -4.57 11.58 10.33
C GLY A 56 -4.15 10.53 9.31
N PRO A 57 -4.95 10.33 8.26
CA PRO A 57 -4.60 9.39 7.20
C PRO A 57 -3.36 9.86 6.44
N GLN A 58 -2.47 8.93 6.11
CA GLN A 58 -1.21 9.22 5.42
C GLN A 58 -0.92 8.14 4.40
N VAL A 59 -0.01 8.46 3.47
CA VAL A 59 0.42 7.57 2.39
C VAL A 59 1.82 7.06 2.71
N PRO A 60 2.08 5.75 2.57
CA PRO A 60 3.45 5.27 2.70
C PRO A 60 4.38 5.95 1.68
N ALA A 61 5.50 6.47 2.16
CA ALA A 61 6.45 7.17 1.28
C ALA A 61 7.00 6.24 0.20
N ALA A 62 7.11 4.95 0.48
CA ALA A 62 7.64 3.97 -0.47
C ALA A 62 6.74 3.77 -1.69
N PHE A 63 5.50 4.26 -1.66
CA PHE A 63 4.60 4.19 -2.82
C PHE A 63 4.95 5.21 -3.90
N ILE A 64 5.86 6.14 -3.61
CA ILE A 64 6.27 7.18 -4.54
C ILE A 64 7.76 7.04 -4.79
N ASP A 65 8.17 7.05 -6.06
CA ASP A 65 9.56 6.91 -6.46
C ASP A 65 9.83 7.83 -7.64
N GLU A 66 10.85 8.68 -7.51
CA GLU A 66 11.25 9.61 -8.56
C GLU A 66 10.09 10.47 -9.09
N GLY A 67 9.25 10.93 -8.18
CA GLY A 67 8.14 11.82 -8.53
C GLY A 67 6.91 11.14 -9.10
N LEU A 68 6.89 9.81 -9.10
CA LEU A 68 5.77 9.04 -9.67
C LEU A 68 5.30 7.98 -8.69
N VAL A 69 4.04 7.57 -8.85
CA VAL A 69 3.55 6.39 -8.15
C VAL A 69 4.33 5.18 -8.67
N VAL A 70 4.76 4.32 -7.75
CA VAL A 70 5.54 3.14 -8.09
C VAL A 70 4.79 2.30 -9.13
N LYS A 71 5.49 1.92 -10.19
CA LYS A 71 4.90 1.15 -11.28
C LYS A 71 4.32 -0.16 -10.75
N GLY A 72 3.12 -0.46 -11.18
CA GLY A 72 2.42 -1.68 -10.79
C GLY A 72 1.55 -1.54 -9.55
N LEU A 73 1.74 -0.46 -8.77
CA LEU A 73 0.96 -0.27 -7.56
C LEU A 73 -0.55 -0.13 -7.84
N PRO A 74 -1.00 0.71 -8.80
CA PRO A 74 -2.44 0.82 -9.04
C PRO A 74 -3.09 -0.50 -9.41
N GLY A 75 -2.42 -1.29 -10.26
CA GLY A 75 -2.95 -2.61 -10.64
C GLY A 75 -3.04 -3.55 -9.45
N LEU A 76 -2.03 -3.54 -8.60
CA LEU A 76 -2.03 -4.38 -7.40
C LEU A 76 -3.13 -3.96 -6.43
N LEU A 77 -3.30 -2.65 -6.21
CA LEU A 77 -4.38 -2.16 -5.34
C LEU A 77 -5.75 -2.58 -5.87
N THR A 78 -5.95 -2.51 -7.18
CA THR A 78 -7.21 -2.92 -7.78
C THR A 78 -7.48 -4.41 -7.50
N VAL A 79 -6.47 -5.27 -7.66
CA VAL A 79 -6.63 -6.69 -7.39
C VAL A 79 -6.99 -6.93 -5.92
N LEU A 80 -6.30 -6.24 -5.01
CA LEU A 80 -6.55 -6.42 -3.58
C LEU A 80 -7.95 -5.92 -3.19
N HIS A 81 -8.36 -4.76 -3.71
CA HIS A 81 -9.71 -4.23 -3.44
C HIS A 81 -10.79 -5.15 -4.00
N ASP A 82 -10.56 -5.69 -5.19
CA ASP A 82 -11.49 -6.66 -5.79
C ASP A 82 -11.59 -7.92 -4.94
N GLY A 83 -10.54 -8.26 -4.24
CA GLY A 83 -10.52 -9.38 -3.29
C GLY A 83 -11.17 -9.08 -1.95
N GLY A 84 -11.65 -7.85 -1.74
CA GLY A 84 -12.37 -7.47 -0.53
C GLY A 84 -11.54 -6.75 0.53
N TYR A 85 -10.28 -6.41 0.22
CA TYR A 85 -9.43 -5.70 1.18
C TYR A 85 -9.62 -4.20 1.09
N ASP A 86 -9.62 -3.51 2.23
CA ASP A 86 -9.64 -2.05 2.26
C ASP A 86 -8.20 -1.50 2.18
N ASP A 87 -8.05 -0.17 2.15
CA ASP A 87 -6.73 0.46 2.04
C ASP A 87 -5.78 0.03 3.15
N ARG A 88 -6.26 -0.04 4.37
CA ARG A 88 -5.42 -0.44 5.51
C ARG A 88 -4.90 -1.86 5.32
N GLU A 89 -5.76 -2.75 4.91
CA GLU A 89 -5.38 -4.15 4.67
C GLU A 89 -4.46 -4.27 3.47
N CYS A 90 -4.69 -3.49 2.42
CA CYS A 90 -3.80 -3.46 1.26
C CYS A 90 -2.39 -3.05 1.68
N ILE A 91 -2.27 -1.99 2.47
CA ILE A 91 -0.96 -1.53 2.94
C ILE A 91 -0.29 -2.61 3.79
N ALA A 92 -1.04 -3.22 4.71
CA ALA A 92 -0.49 -4.29 5.55
C ALA A 92 0.07 -5.43 4.70
N TRP A 93 -0.69 -5.86 3.68
CA TRP A 93 -0.25 -6.95 2.81
C TRP A 93 1.00 -6.59 2.02
N ILE A 94 1.01 -5.37 1.45
CA ILE A 94 2.11 -4.93 0.59
C ILE A 94 3.43 -4.81 1.38
N PHE A 95 3.36 -4.51 2.66
CA PHE A 95 4.54 -4.31 3.50
C PHE A 95 4.89 -5.51 4.37
N THR A 96 4.21 -6.65 4.22
CA THR A 96 4.47 -7.83 5.02
C THR A 96 5.31 -8.83 4.22
N ASP A 97 6.36 -9.35 4.83
CA ASP A 97 7.15 -10.42 4.22
C ASP A 97 6.29 -11.65 4.03
N ASP A 98 6.50 -12.29 2.90
CA ASP A 98 5.72 -13.45 2.54
C ASP A 98 6.67 -14.44 1.83
N ASP A 99 6.11 -15.39 1.08
CA ASP A 99 6.91 -16.39 0.37
C ASP A 99 7.68 -15.82 -0.82
N LEU A 100 7.40 -14.57 -1.19
CA LEU A 100 8.17 -13.90 -2.24
C LEU A 100 9.56 -13.52 -1.72
N PRO A 101 10.55 -13.40 -2.60
CA PRO A 101 11.83 -12.83 -2.19
C PRO A 101 11.62 -11.37 -1.79
N GLY A 102 11.56 -11.11 -0.50
CA GLY A 102 11.25 -9.80 0.02
C GLY A 102 9.75 -9.56 0.10
N ARG A 103 9.40 -8.36 0.47
CA ARG A 103 8.00 -7.94 0.61
C ARG A 103 7.44 -7.56 -0.76
N PRO A 104 6.10 -7.57 -0.92
CA PRO A 104 5.51 -7.10 -2.18
C PRO A 104 5.96 -5.68 -2.57
N ILE A 105 6.14 -4.77 -1.59
CA ILE A 105 6.61 -3.41 -1.90
C ILE A 105 8.01 -3.46 -2.54
N ASP A 106 8.89 -4.35 -2.08
CA ASP A 106 10.22 -4.48 -2.64
C ASP A 106 10.15 -4.99 -4.08
N ALA A 107 9.26 -5.93 -4.34
CA ALA A 107 9.06 -6.44 -5.70
C ALA A 107 8.59 -5.33 -6.64
N LEU A 108 7.66 -4.49 -6.17
CA LEU A 108 7.19 -3.35 -6.98
C LEU A 108 8.33 -2.40 -7.30
N ARG A 109 9.13 -2.03 -6.30
CA ARG A 109 10.21 -1.06 -6.48
C ARG A 109 11.38 -1.63 -7.29
N GLU A 110 11.49 -2.95 -7.37
CA GLU A 110 12.51 -3.63 -8.18
C GLU A 110 11.97 -4.02 -9.55
N ASN A 111 10.82 -3.48 -9.93
CA ASN A 111 10.19 -3.75 -11.22
C ASN A 111 9.76 -5.22 -11.39
N ARG A 112 9.41 -5.88 -10.28
CA ARG A 112 8.88 -7.25 -10.26
C ARG A 112 7.41 -7.25 -9.83
N GLY A 113 6.68 -6.20 -10.23
CA GLY A 113 5.28 -6.05 -9.82
C GLY A 113 4.36 -7.18 -10.30
N THR A 114 4.72 -7.84 -11.39
CA THR A 114 3.94 -8.98 -11.88
C THR A 114 3.90 -10.11 -10.86
N GLU A 115 4.99 -10.35 -10.15
CA GLU A 115 5.02 -11.38 -9.10
C GLU A 115 4.07 -11.04 -7.96
N ALA A 116 4.12 -9.79 -7.50
CA ALA A 116 3.24 -9.34 -6.42
C ALA A 116 1.77 -9.44 -6.84
N ARG A 117 1.47 -9.05 -8.07
CA ARG A 117 0.11 -9.09 -8.59
C ARG A 117 -0.42 -10.52 -8.69
N ARG A 118 0.40 -11.45 -9.17
CA ARG A 118 0.02 -12.87 -9.22
C ARG A 118 -0.32 -13.41 -7.85
N ARG A 119 0.49 -13.04 -6.88
CA ARG A 119 0.29 -13.48 -5.51
C ARG A 119 -1.04 -12.97 -4.96
N ALA A 120 -1.33 -11.69 -5.20
CA ALA A 120 -2.60 -11.10 -4.78
C ALA A 120 -3.78 -11.78 -5.47
N GLN A 121 -3.65 -12.08 -6.76
CA GLN A 121 -4.71 -12.78 -7.49
C GLN A 121 -4.98 -14.16 -6.93
N ALA A 122 -3.94 -14.85 -6.50
CA ALA A 122 -4.10 -16.18 -5.91
C ALA A 122 -4.87 -16.14 -4.58
N MET A 123 -4.75 -15.05 -3.83
CA MET A 123 -5.48 -14.89 -2.57
C MET A 123 -6.96 -14.60 -2.76
N SER A 124 -7.34 -14.10 -3.91
CA SER A 124 -8.70 -13.59 -4.18
C SER A 124 -9.68 -14.67 -4.60
N VAL A 125 -9.32 -15.91 -4.51
CA VAL A 125 -10.18 -17.01 -4.97
C VAL A 125 -11.34 -17.24 -4.02
#